data_47d4af1a7c5a442d31110b88f468a404
#
_entry.id   47d4af1a7c5a442d31110b88f468a404
#
_cell.length_a   1.000
_cell.length_b   1.000
_cell.length_c   1.000
_cell.angle_alpha   90.00
_cell.angle_beta   90.00
_cell.angle_gamma   90.00
#
_symmetry.space_group_name_H-M   'P 1'
#
loop_
_entity.id
_entity.type
_entity.pdbx_description
1 polymer ?
#
loop_
_entity_poly.entity_id
_entity_poly.type
_entity_poly.pdbx_seq_one_letter_code
_entity_poly.pdbx_strand_id
1 'polypeptide(L)'
;MNLAVIFPQSGGLPLGKRPPQRRAYHMMELKRWKAHLSVDLNYEPKHFPTNDMPAALIAIAAQQAGHNIADLSLAIMRKCWVEEMDVAEDATLIEAANQCGLDGTALSAASKQDDAKQAYDANTQEASDKQVFGAPTYI
;
A
#
# COMPACT_ATOMS: atom_id res chain seq x y z
N MET A 1 -6.78 3.68 -3.29
CA MET A 1 -6.72 4.50 -4.53
C MET A 1 -5.55 4.08 -5.40
N ASN A 2 -5.65 4.29 -6.69
CA ASN A 2 -4.62 3.93 -7.68
C ASN A 2 -3.71 5.13 -7.99
N LEU A 3 -2.48 5.12 -7.49
CA LEU A 3 -1.51 6.21 -7.73
C LEU A 3 -1.09 6.32 -9.22
N ALA A 4 -1.20 5.25 -10.00
CA ALA A 4 -0.92 5.31 -11.43
C ALA A 4 -1.98 6.15 -12.19
N VAL A 5 -3.17 6.31 -11.63
CA VAL A 5 -4.22 7.23 -12.15
C VAL A 5 -3.99 8.65 -11.63
N ILE A 6 -3.64 8.81 -10.35
CA ILE A 6 -3.50 10.12 -9.69
C ILE A 6 -2.24 10.88 -10.16
N PHE A 7 -1.10 10.21 -10.28
CA PHE A 7 0.16 10.88 -10.63
C PHE A 7 0.13 11.63 -11.96
N PRO A 8 -0.40 11.08 -13.07
CA PRO A 8 -0.46 11.82 -14.32
C PRO A 8 -1.30 13.10 -14.26
N GLN A 9 -2.32 13.12 -13.40
CA GLN A 9 -3.21 14.27 -13.24
C GLN A 9 -2.57 15.42 -12.47
N SER A 10 -1.59 15.11 -11.60
CA SER A 10 -1.00 16.07 -10.65
C SER A 10 0.49 16.35 -10.91
N GLY A 11 1.06 15.85 -12.02
CA GLY A 11 2.49 15.96 -12.31
C GLY A 11 3.38 15.07 -11.44
N GLY A 12 2.81 14.11 -10.71
CA GLY A 12 3.54 13.10 -9.96
C GLY A 12 4.31 12.15 -10.88
N LEU A 13 5.48 11.72 -10.44
CA LEU A 13 6.31 10.76 -11.18
C LEU A 13 6.56 9.51 -10.33
N PRO A 14 6.39 8.31 -10.91
CA PRO A 14 6.88 7.08 -10.31
C PRO A 14 8.36 7.20 -9.93
N LEU A 15 8.78 6.54 -8.85
CA LEU A 15 10.13 6.70 -8.27
C LEU A 15 11.24 6.52 -9.32
N GLY A 16 11.17 5.51 -10.16
CA GLY A 16 12.17 5.22 -11.20
C GLY A 16 12.28 6.30 -12.29
N LYS A 17 11.23 7.12 -12.47
CA LYS A 17 11.20 8.21 -13.47
C LYS A 17 11.58 9.58 -12.88
N ARG A 18 11.84 9.66 -11.57
CA ARG A 18 12.23 10.91 -10.91
C ARG A 18 13.68 11.28 -11.26
N PRO A 19 14.02 12.57 -11.35
CA PRO A 19 15.41 13.03 -11.51
C PRO A 19 16.33 12.46 -10.42
N PRO A 20 17.63 12.24 -10.73
CA PRO A 20 18.59 11.64 -9.79
C PRO A 20 18.64 12.35 -8.43
N GLN A 21 18.60 13.68 -8.42
CA GLN A 21 18.61 14.49 -7.20
C GLN A 21 17.40 14.18 -6.30
N ARG A 22 16.20 14.02 -6.88
CA ARG A 22 14.99 13.69 -6.14
C ARG A 22 15.01 12.26 -5.61
N ARG A 23 15.61 11.31 -6.35
CA ARG A 23 15.81 9.93 -5.87
C ARG A 23 16.82 9.88 -4.72
N ALA A 24 17.93 10.62 -4.82
CA ALA A 24 18.92 10.70 -3.74
C ALA A 24 18.31 11.33 -2.47
N TYR A 25 17.53 12.40 -2.62
CA TYR A 25 16.81 13.01 -1.50
C TYR A 25 15.81 12.05 -0.86
N HIS A 26 15.03 11.32 -1.66
CA HIS A 26 14.10 10.31 -1.16
C HIS A 26 14.82 9.26 -0.30
N MET A 27 15.95 8.75 -0.75
CA MET A 27 16.75 7.78 0.02
C MET A 27 17.29 8.38 1.33
N MET A 28 17.71 9.65 1.30
CA MET A 28 18.16 10.35 2.50
C MET A 28 17.01 10.53 3.50
N GLU A 29 15.81 10.87 3.03
CA GLU A 29 14.61 10.98 3.89
C GLU A 29 14.22 9.64 4.52
N LEU A 30 14.26 8.54 3.76
CA LEU A 30 14.02 7.20 4.33
C LEU A 30 14.99 6.89 5.48
N LYS A 31 16.28 7.22 5.31
CA LYS A 31 17.30 7.01 6.36
C LYS A 31 17.00 7.85 7.61
N ARG A 32 16.64 9.11 7.44
CA ARG A 32 16.30 10.03 8.53
C ARG A 32 15.07 9.56 9.28
N TRP A 33 14.00 9.23 8.56
CA TRP A 33 12.76 8.78 9.18
C TRP A 33 12.90 7.42 9.86
N LYS A 34 13.64 6.47 9.26
CA LYS A 34 13.97 5.20 9.93
C LYS A 34 14.65 5.45 11.27
N ALA A 35 15.66 6.32 11.31
CA ALA A 35 16.38 6.64 12.54
C ALA A 35 15.50 7.39 13.55
N HIS A 36 14.74 8.39 13.09
CA HIS A 36 13.90 9.22 13.97
C HIS A 36 12.77 8.42 14.63
N LEU A 37 12.11 7.56 13.88
CA LEU A 37 10.99 6.75 14.36
C LEU A 37 11.43 5.41 14.98
N SER A 38 12.72 5.07 14.88
CA SER A 38 13.25 3.76 15.32
C SER A 38 12.49 2.58 14.70
N VAL A 39 12.06 2.72 13.43
CA VAL A 39 11.35 1.67 12.72
C VAL A 39 12.32 0.75 11.98
N ASP A 40 11.98 -0.52 11.92
CA ASP A 40 12.73 -1.46 11.09
C ASP A 40 12.26 -1.33 9.64
N LEU A 41 13.22 -1.22 8.72
CA LEU A 41 12.94 -0.93 7.31
C LEU A 41 14.16 -1.28 6.45
N ASN A 42 13.95 -2.08 5.41
CA ASN A 42 14.92 -2.27 4.33
C ASN A 42 14.78 -1.14 3.31
N TYR A 43 15.88 -0.52 2.91
CA TYR A 43 15.82 0.60 1.96
C TYR A 43 15.53 0.16 0.53
N GLU A 44 15.93 -1.06 0.18
CA GLU A 44 15.77 -1.67 -1.13
C GLU A 44 15.24 -3.10 -0.96
N PRO A 45 13.95 -3.26 -0.54
CA PRO A 45 13.39 -4.58 -0.30
C PRO A 45 13.29 -5.37 -1.62
N LYS A 46 13.48 -6.68 -1.51
CA LYS A 46 13.64 -7.61 -2.63
C LYS A 46 12.53 -7.54 -3.69
N HIS A 47 11.28 -7.32 -3.24
CA HIS A 47 10.10 -7.31 -4.11
C HIS A 47 9.54 -5.91 -4.37
N PHE A 48 10.32 -4.85 -4.10
CA PHE A 48 9.88 -3.49 -4.36
C PHE A 48 10.61 -2.89 -5.59
N PRO A 49 9.90 -2.22 -6.52
CA PRO A 49 8.45 -1.98 -6.55
C PRO A 49 7.66 -3.25 -6.90
N THR A 50 6.50 -3.43 -6.25
CA THR A 50 5.57 -4.54 -6.46
C THR A 50 4.21 -4.03 -6.93
N ASN A 51 3.33 -4.95 -7.36
CA ASN A 51 1.92 -4.65 -7.59
C ASN A 51 1.20 -4.55 -6.23
N ASP A 52 0.80 -3.34 -5.84
CA ASP A 52 0.14 -3.05 -4.56
C ASP A 52 -1.40 -3.24 -4.60
N MET A 53 -1.98 -3.51 -5.77
CA MET A 53 -3.42 -3.65 -5.92
C MET A 53 -4.02 -4.80 -5.08
N PRO A 54 -3.45 -6.03 -5.03
CA PRO A 54 -3.95 -7.09 -4.17
C PRO A 54 -3.96 -6.70 -2.68
N ALA A 55 -2.91 -6.01 -2.21
CA ALA A 55 -2.81 -5.50 -0.85
C ALA A 55 -3.90 -4.45 -0.54
N ALA A 56 -4.20 -3.57 -1.48
CA ALA A 56 -5.28 -2.60 -1.34
C ALA A 56 -6.66 -3.28 -1.31
N LEU A 57 -6.88 -4.29 -2.16
CA LEU A 57 -8.16 -5.00 -2.24
C LEU A 57 -8.45 -5.81 -0.97
N ILE A 58 -7.46 -6.47 -0.37
CA ILE A 58 -7.69 -7.20 0.88
C ILE A 58 -7.98 -6.24 2.06
N ALA A 59 -7.34 -5.07 2.10
CA ALA A 59 -7.65 -4.03 3.08
C ALA A 59 -9.08 -3.49 2.90
N ILE A 60 -9.54 -3.29 1.66
CA ILE A 60 -10.92 -2.89 1.36
C ILE A 60 -11.90 -3.98 1.81
N ALA A 61 -11.63 -5.25 1.50
CA ALA A 61 -12.48 -6.37 1.91
C ALA A 61 -12.58 -6.45 3.45
N ALA A 62 -11.48 -6.25 4.17
CA ALA A 62 -11.48 -6.20 5.63
C ALA A 62 -12.32 -5.02 6.17
N GLN A 63 -12.20 -3.85 5.55
CA GLN A 63 -13.02 -2.67 5.91
C GLN A 63 -14.51 -2.91 5.66
N GLN A 64 -14.88 -3.51 4.52
CA GLN A 64 -16.26 -3.86 4.20
C GLN A 64 -16.84 -4.90 5.16
N ALA A 65 -15.99 -5.80 5.69
CA ALA A 65 -16.37 -6.74 6.75
C ALA A 65 -16.45 -6.11 8.16
N GLY A 66 -16.23 -4.79 8.29
CA GLY A 66 -16.32 -4.04 9.54
C GLY A 66 -15.08 -4.09 10.42
N HIS A 67 -13.95 -4.55 9.90
CA HIS A 67 -12.69 -4.58 10.66
C HIS A 67 -11.96 -3.24 10.62
N ASN A 68 -11.22 -2.94 11.70
CA ASN A 68 -10.24 -1.86 11.69
C ASN A 68 -9.03 -2.32 10.87
N ILE A 69 -8.70 -1.57 9.82
CA ILE A 69 -7.62 -1.92 8.87
C ILE A 69 -6.25 -1.37 9.26
N ALA A 70 -6.12 -0.64 10.38
CA ALA A 70 -4.85 -0.02 10.74
C ALA A 70 -3.75 -1.06 10.97
N ASP A 71 -4.02 -2.09 11.79
CA ASP A 71 -3.06 -3.16 12.07
C ASP A 71 -2.77 -4.01 10.84
N LEU A 72 -3.80 -4.33 10.04
CA LEU A 72 -3.63 -5.06 8.78
C LEU A 72 -2.74 -4.29 7.79
N SER A 73 -2.98 -2.98 7.64
CA SER A 73 -2.17 -2.14 6.77
C SER A 73 -0.71 -2.10 7.21
N LEU A 74 -0.46 -1.99 8.52
CA LEU A 74 0.88 -2.03 9.08
C LEU A 74 1.54 -3.40 8.85
N ALA A 75 0.82 -4.50 9.08
CA ALA A 75 1.32 -5.85 8.84
C ALA A 75 1.71 -6.06 7.37
N ILE A 76 0.87 -5.63 6.42
CA ILE A 76 1.17 -5.70 4.98
C ILE A 76 2.42 -4.87 4.63
N MET A 77 2.54 -3.64 5.16
CA MET A 77 3.74 -2.84 4.94
C MET A 77 4.99 -3.50 5.52
N ARG A 78 4.90 -4.13 6.69
CA ARG A 78 6.02 -4.89 7.28
C ARG A 78 6.41 -6.09 6.43
N LYS A 79 5.44 -6.84 5.86
CA LYS A 79 5.73 -7.93 4.90
C LYS A 79 6.63 -7.46 3.77
N CYS A 80 6.32 -6.32 3.15
CA CYS A 80 7.13 -5.78 2.06
C CYS A 80 8.47 -5.21 2.54
N TRP A 81 8.43 -4.29 3.53
CA TRP A 81 9.56 -3.42 3.84
C TRP A 81 10.52 -3.99 4.89
N VAL A 82 10.11 -4.97 5.67
CA VAL A 82 10.91 -5.59 6.74
C VAL A 82 11.20 -7.06 6.44
N GLU A 83 10.17 -7.80 6.07
CA GLU A 83 10.26 -9.25 5.86
C GLU A 83 10.61 -9.63 4.42
N GLU A 84 10.68 -8.65 3.53
CA GLU A 84 11.04 -8.79 2.10
C GLU A 84 10.18 -9.81 1.35
N MET A 85 8.89 -9.86 1.72
CA MET A 85 7.90 -10.72 1.07
C MET A 85 7.15 -9.96 -0.03
N ASP A 86 6.69 -10.68 -1.04
CA ASP A 86 5.90 -10.09 -2.13
C ASP A 86 4.43 -9.93 -1.70
N VAL A 87 3.99 -8.69 -1.58
CA VAL A 87 2.60 -8.35 -1.23
C VAL A 87 1.64 -8.43 -2.43
N ALA A 88 2.13 -8.83 -3.60
CA ALA A 88 1.28 -9.24 -4.71
C ALA A 88 0.77 -10.68 -4.57
N GLU A 89 1.39 -11.48 -3.70
CA GLU A 89 1.07 -12.89 -3.50
C GLU A 89 -0.01 -13.07 -2.43
N ASP A 90 -1.04 -13.85 -2.78
CA ASP A 90 -2.15 -14.17 -1.85
C ASP A 90 -1.66 -14.74 -0.52
N ALA A 91 -0.69 -15.64 -0.55
CA ALA A 91 -0.16 -16.29 0.64
C ALA A 91 0.41 -15.28 1.64
N THR A 92 1.13 -14.27 1.16
CA THR A 92 1.68 -13.18 1.97
C THR A 92 0.57 -12.35 2.64
N LEU A 93 -0.49 -12.05 1.89
CA LEU A 93 -1.61 -11.25 2.39
C LEU A 93 -2.48 -12.02 3.38
N ILE A 94 -2.71 -13.31 3.12
CA ILE A 94 -3.41 -14.23 4.04
C ILE A 94 -2.65 -14.31 5.37
N GLU A 95 -1.34 -14.49 5.31
CA GLU A 95 -0.49 -14.54 6.51
C GLU A 95 -0.56 -13.23 7.30
N ALA A 96 -0.45 -12.07 6.63
CA ALA A 96 -0.56 -10.76 7.26
C ALA A 96 -1.90 -10.57 7.98
N ALA A 97 -3.02 -10.98 7.34
CA ALA A 97 -4.35 -10.92 7.93
C ALA A 97 -4.49 -11.85 9.15
N ASN A 98 -3.98 -13.09 9.05
CA ASN A 98 -4.02 -14.05 10.15
C ASN A 98 -3.20 -13.56 11.36
N GLN A 99 -2.06 -12.90 11.16
CA GLN A 99 -1.26 -12.28 12.22
C GLN A 99 -2.02 -11.19 12.98
N CYS A 100 -2.99 -10.55 12.30
CA CYS A 100 -3.89 -9.56 12.91
C CYS A 100 -5.16 -10.17 13.55
N GLY A 101 -5.27 -11.51 13.61
CA GLY A 101 -6.43 -12.20 14.15
C GLY A 101 -7.65 -12.21 13.22
N LEU A 102 -7.45 -11.91 11.93
CA LEU A 102 -8.50 -11.93 10.91
C LEU A 102 -8.50 -13.26 10.15
N ASP A 103 -9.62 -13.62 9.54
CA ASP A 103 -9.66 -14.76 8.60
C ASP A 103 -9.06 -14.35 7.24
N GLY A 104 -7.76 -14.53 7.08
CA GLY A 104 -7.05 -14.15 5.86
C GLY A 104 -7.54 -14.89 4.62
N THR A 105 -7.99 -16.14 4.74
CA THR A 105 -8.52 -16.91 3.62
C THR A 105 -9.85 -16.35 3.13
N ALA A 106 -10.76 -16.05 4.06
CA ALA A 106 -12.03 -15.43 3.72
C ALA A 106 -11.84 -14.04 3.13
N LEU A 107 -10.93 -13.23 3.69
CA LEU A 107 -10.61 -11.89 3.17
C LEU A 107 -9.96 -11.94 1.78
N SER A 108 -9.04 -12.89 1.52
CA SER A 108 -8.46 -13.09 0.19
C SER A 108 -9.53 -13.48 -0.85
N ALA A 109 -10.49 -14.32 -0.48
CA ALA A 109 -11.61 -14.66 -1.35
C ALA A 109 -12.51 -13.44 -1.62
N ALA A 110 -12.85 -12.66 -0.59
CA ALA A 110 -13.67 -11.46 -0.69
C ALA A 110 -12.99 -10.36 -1.52
N SER A 111 -11.67 -10.17 -1.39
CA SER A 111 -10.91 -9.17 -2.14
C SER A 111 -10.93 -9.36 -3.66
N LYS A 112 -11.28 -10.55 -4.13
CA LYS A 112 -11.38 -10.90 -5.56
C LYS A 112 -12.77 -10.66 -6.14
N GLN A 113 -13.74 -10.31 -5.32
CA GLN A 113 -15.09 -10.02 -5.74
C GLN A 113 -15.20 -8.61 -6.35
N ASP A 114 -16.22 -8.41 -7.17
CA ASP A 114 -16.45 -7.14 -7.86
C ASP A 114 -16.65 -5.97 -6.89
N ASP A 115 -17.25 -6.20 -5.72
CA ASP A 115 -17.49 -5.17 -4.72
C ASP A 115 -16.19 -4.51 -4.22
N ALA A 116 -15.15 -5.31 -3.95
CA ALA A 116 -13.85 -4.78 -3.52
C ALA A 116 -13.19 -3.95 -4.65
N LYS A 117 -13.29 -4.41 -5.89
CA LYS A 117 -12.74 -3.71 -7.05
C LYS A 117 -13.50 -2.40 -7.33
N GLN A 118 -14.83 -2.42 -7.26
CA GLN A 118 -15.66 -1.23 -7.40
C GLN A 118 -15.34 -0.18 -6.33
N ALA A 119 -15.16 -0.62 -5.07
CA ALA A 119 -14.74 0.26 -3.99
C ALA A 119 -13.33 0.84 -4.22
N TYR A 120 -12.39 0.05 -4.74
CA TYR A 120 -11.05 0.54 -5.10
C TYR A 120 -11.11 1.62 -6.18
N ASP A 121 -11.92 1.41 -7.23
CA ASP A 121 -12.11 2.37 -8.30
C ASP A 121 -12.83 3.63 -7.81
N ALA A 122 -13.87 3.49 -6.97
CA ALA A 122 -14.58 4.60 -6.35
C ALA A 122 -13.66 5.45 -5.46
N ASN A 123 -12.81 4.81 -4.64
CA ASN A 123 -11.81 5.51 -3.82
C ASN A 123 -10.79 6.26 -4.68
N THR A 124 -10.48 5.76 -5.87
CA THR A 124 -9.58 6.43 -6.81
C THR A 124 -10.26 7.65 -7.43
N GLN A 125 -11.53 7.53 -7.81
CA GLN A 125 -12.31 8.64 -8.34
C GLN A 125 -12.50 9.74 -7.28
N GLU A 126 -12.85 9.36 -6.04
CA GLU A 126 -12.99 10.31 -4.93
C GLU A 126 -11.68 11.07 -4.68
N ALA A 127 -10.54 10.37 -4.66
CA ALA A 127 -9.24 11.01 -4.51
C ALA A 127 -8.95 12.02 -5.65
N SER A 128 -9.31 11.67 -6.88
CA SER A 128 -9.19 12.57 -8.03
C SER A 128 -10.08 13.81 -7.88
N ASP A 129 -11.35 13.65 -7.51
CA ASP A 129 -12.32 14.72 -7.32
C ASP A 129 -11.89 15.68 -6.18
N LYS A 130 -11.27 15.14 -5.14
CA LYS A 130 -10.71 15.90 -4.01
C LYS A 130 -9.30 16.46 -4.26
N GLN A 131 -8.81 16.37 -5.50
CA GLN A 131 -7.51 16.88 -5.95
C GLN A 131 -6.31 16.30 -5.14
N VAL A 132 -6.41 15.05 -4.69
CA VAL A 132 -5.31 14.34 -4.06
C VAL A 132 -4.19 14.15 -5.09
N PHE A 133 -2.95 14.47 -4.69
CA PHE A 133 -1.78 14.37 -5.58
C PHE A 133 -0.76 13.32 -5.11
N GLY A 134 -0.99 12.67 -4.00
CA GLY A 134 -0.09 11.65 -3.45
C GLY A 134 -0.57 11.09 -2.12
N ALA A 135 0.23 10.20 -1.54
CA ALA A 135 -0.02 9.59 -0.24
C ALA A 135 1.18 9.82 0.69
N PRO A 136 0.96 10.10 1.99
CA PRO A 136 -0.37 10.27 2.63
C PRO A 136 -1.01 11.64 2.32
N THR A 137 -2.34 11.66 2.25
CA THR A 137 -3.15 12.90 2.20
C THR A 137 -4.24 12.81 3.25
N TYR A 138 -4.42 13.87 4.02
CA TYR A 138 -5.49 14.02 5.02
C TYR A 138 -6.54 15.00 4.47
N ILE A 139 -7.83 14.62 4.58
CA ILE A 139 -8.96 15.38 4.05
C ILE A 139 -9.96 15.66 5.17
#